data_c97f930a60e71dea7a4c6521749dbb98
#
_entry.id   c97f930a60e71dea7a4c6521749dbb98
#
_cell.length_a   1.000
_cell.length_b   1.000
_cell.length_c   1.000
_cell.angle_alpha   90.00
_cell.angle_beta   90.00
_cell.angle_gamma   90.00
#
_symmetry.space_group_name_H-M   'P 1'
#
loop_
_entity.id
_entity.type
_entity.pdbx_description
1 polymer ?
#
loop_
_entity_poly.entity_id
_entity_poly.type
_entity_poly.pdbx_seq_one_letter_code
_entity_poly.pdbx_strand_id
1 'polypeptide(L)'
;MIKSLDRRPLGAWMGVIALGVAAVLYFGAIMLAWAEEANVGIDNFAFTPEVLTVKPGVTVTFVNHDDIPHLVVATDGKYRSKALDTNDKFSVTFDKSGEFAYFCGLHPHMKGKIIVAP
;
A
#
# COMPACT_ATOMS: atom_id res chain seq x y z
N MET A 1 5.53 -64.87 3.96
CA MET A 1 5.07 -64.37 2.81
C MET A 1 4.39 -63.06 3.03
N ILE A 2 3.79 -62.54 3.45
CA ILE A 2 2.95 -61.45 3.56
C ILE A 2 3.54 -60.22 4.17
N LYS A 3 4.62 -60.27 4.70
CA LYS A 3 5.14 -59.24 5.48
C LYS A 3 5.69 -58.08 4.72
N SER A 4 5.81 -58.13 3.54
CA SER A 4 6.51 -57.10 2.82
C SER A 4 5.70 -55.86 2.53
N LEU A 5 4.49 -55.79 2.94
CA LEU A 5 3.64 -54.72 2.52
C LEU A 5 3.79 -53.47 3.27
N ASP A 6 4.23 -53.55 4.45
CA ASP A 6 4.19 -52.43 5.31
C ASP A 6 5.23 -51.39 5.00
N ARG A 7 6.21 -51.65 4.25
CA ARG A 7 7.25 -50.72 4.07
C ARG A 7 6.94 -49.57 3.15
N ARG A 8 6.14 -49.77 2.19
CA ARG A 8 5.89 -48.77 1.19
C ARG A 8 5.26 -47.49 1.69
N PRO A 9 4.29 -47.56 2.51
CA PRO A 9 3.66 -46.32 2.95
C PRO A 9 4.63 -45.34 3.63
N LEU A 10 5.60 -45.86 4.32
CA LEU A 10 6.52 -44.98 5.03
C LEU A 10 7.31 -44.08 4.09
N GLY A 11 7.77 -44.60 2.98
CA GLY A 11 8.51 -43.80 2.04
C GLY A 11 7.67 -42.71 1.40
N ALA A 12 6.44 -43.03 1.12
CA ALA A 12 5.54 -42.05 0.54
C ALA A 12 5.29 -40.85 1.47
N TRP A 13 5.14 -41.13 2.72
CA TRP A 13 4.93 -40.07 3.69
C TRP A 13 6.09 -39.11 3.77
N MET A 14 7.29 -39.59 3.73
CA MET A 14 8.45 -38.75 3.80
C MET A 14 8.55 -37.81 2.61
N GLY A 15 8.20 -38.28 1.43
CA GLY A 15 8.21 -37.44 0.25
C GLY A 15 7.23 -36.31 0.32
N VAL A 16 6.04 -36.56 0.83
CA VAL A 16 5.03 -35.53 0.96
C VAL A 16 5.44 -34.44 1.92
N ILE A 17 6.04 -34.81 3.02
CA ILE A 17 6.51 -33.82 3.99
C ILE A 17 7.55 -32.91 3.39
N ALA A 18 8.49 -33.44 2.64
CA ALA A 18 9.53 -32.63 2.02
C ALA A 18 8.94 -31.61 1.04
N LEU A 19 7.97 -31.99 0.25
CA LEU A 19 7.34 -31.09 -0.68
C LEU A 19 6.58 -29.97 0.04
N GLY A 20 5.93 -30.28 1.13
CA GLY A 20 5.21 -29.30 1.90
C GLY A 20 6.11 -28.21 2.45
N VAL A 21 7.27 -28.57 2.96
CA VAL A 21 8.23 -27.61 3.50
C VAL A 21 8.73 -26.67 2.41
N ALA A 22 9.06 -27.19 1.25
CA ALA A 22 9.52 -26.36 0.14
C ALA A 22 8.47 -25.36 -0.30
N ALA A 23 7.22 -25.75 -0.37
CA ALA A 23 6.14 -24.85 -0.76
C ALA A 23 5.95 -23.70 0.23
N VAL A 24 6.06 -23.96 1.51
CA VAL A 24 5.92 -22.94 2.54
C VAL A 24 7.03 -21.89 2.41
N LEU A 25 8.26 -22.31 2.21
CA LEU A 25 9.37 -21.38 2.07
C LEU A 25 9.21 -20.49 0.85
N TYR A 26 8.78 -21.03 -0.25
CA TYR A 26 8.56 -20.28 -1.48
C TYR A 26 7.47 -19.21 -1.28
N PHE A 27 6.38 -19.57 -0.67
CA PHE A 27 5.26 -18.67 -0.43
C PHE A 27 5.69 -17.52 0.48
N GLY A 28 6.45 -17.77 1.50
CA GLY A 28 6.96 -16.72 2.38
C GLY A 28 7.81 -15.70 1.63
N ALA A 29 8.65 -16.13 0.71
CA ALA A 29 9.48 -15.22 -0.07
C ALA A 29 8.65 -14.28 -0.94
N ILE A 30 7.56 -14.75 -1.52
CA ILE A 30 6.67 -13.93 -2.33
C ILE A 30 6.02 -12.82 -1.51
N MET A 31 5.61 -13.12 -0.29
CA MET A 31 4.93 -12.14 0.57
C MET A 31 5.82 -10.95 0.94
N LEU A 32 7.13 -11.09 0.90
CA LEU A 32 8.05 -10.01 1.23
C LEU A 32 8.24 -9.00 0.09
N ALA A 33 7.75 -9.29 -1.10
CA ALA A 33 7.95 -8.44 -2.27
C ALA A 33 6.88 -7.35 -2.44
N TRP A 34 5.91 -7.26 -1.58
CA TRP A 34 4.81 -6.32 -1.73
C TRP A 34 5.21 -4.93 -1.27
N ALA A 35 4.81 -3.92 -2.07
CA ALA A 35 5.01 -2.52 -1.74
C ALA A 35 4.05 -2.10 -0.62
N GLU A 36 4.49 -1.17 0.20
CA GLU A 36 3.65 -0.60 1.24
C GLU A 36 2.74 0.47 0.66
N GLU A 37 1.57 0.61 1.26
CA GLU A 37 0.59 1.61 0.92
C GLU A 37 0.16 2.38 2.15
N ALA A 38 -0.20 3.65 1.96
CA ALA A 38 -0.71 4.52 3.02
C ALA A 38 -1.88 5.33 2.47
N ASN A 39 -2.74 5.81 3.36
CA ASN A 39 -3.96 6.51 2.96
C ASN A 39 -4.07 7.86 3.64
N VAL A 40 -4.59 8.83 2.89
CA VAL A 40 -5.01 10.13 3.40
C VAL A 40 -6.49 10.30 3.07
N GLY A 41 -7.31 10.49 4.08
CA GLY A 41 -8.72 10.79 3.88
C GLY A 41 -8.94 12.28 3.68
N ILE A 42 -9.95 12.64 2.91
CA ILE A 42 -10.43 14.01 2.78
C ILE A 42 -11.82 14.01 3.39
N ASP A 43 -12.00 14.70 4.50
CA ASP A 43 -13.25 14.72 5.22
C ASP A 43 -13.42 16.03 5.95
N ASN A 44 -14.62 16.59 5.88
CA ASN A 44 -14.95 17.86 6.52
C ASN A 44 -13.94 18.97 6.18
N PHE A 45 -13.61 19.10 4.89
CA PHE A 45 -12.67 20.11 4.37
C PHE A 45 -11.27 20.01 4.98
N ALA A 46 -10.81 18.83 5.31
CA ALA A 46 -9.49 18.60 5.88
C ALA A 46 -8.87 17.32 5.33
N PHE A 47 -7.54 17.31 5.23
CA PHE A 47 -6.78 16.08 4.96
C PHE A 47 -6.48 15.39 6.28
N THR A 48 -6.73 14.09 6.34
CA THR A 48 -6.58 13.29 7.56
C THR A 48 -5.74 12.04 7.28
N PRO A 49 -4.55 11.90 7.87
CA PRO A 49 -3.86 12.88 8.70
C PRO A 49 -3.36 14.07 7.87
N GLU A 50 -3.20 15.22 8.50
CA GLU A 50 -2.68 16.41 7.83
C GLU A 50 -1.20 16.26 7.47
N VAL A 51 -0.44 15.59 8.33
CA VAL A 51 0.97 15.25 8.09
C VAL A 51 1.11 13.73 8.17
N LEU A 52 1.59 13.13 7.10
CA LEU A 52 1.81 11.69 7.03
C LEU A 52 3.27 11.40 6.74
N THR A 53 3.90 10.57 7.58
CA THR A 53 5.28 10.15 7.37
C THR A 53 5.29 8.74 6.77
N VAL A 54 6.02 8.59 5.68
CA VAL A 54 6.15 7.31 4.97
C VAL A 54 7.62 7.05 4.62
N LYS A 55 7.92 5.82 4.20
CA LYS A 55 9.24 5.46 3.68
C LYS A 55 9.29 5.66 2.17
N PRO A 56 10.49 5.81 1.59
CA PRO A 56 10.64 5.85 0.13
C PRO A 56 10.03 4.62 -0.54
N GLY A 57 9.34 4.84 -1.65
CA GLY A 57 8.68 3.77 -2.40
C GLY A 57 7.23 3.52 -2.01
N VAL A 58 6.72 4.19 -0.99
CA VAL A 58 5.34 4.03 -0.54
C VAL A 58 4.38 4.76 -1.49
N THR A 59 3.28 4.12 -1.81
CA THR A 59 2.18 4.72 -2.56
C THR A 59 1.16 5.28 -1.58
N VAL A 60 0.88 6.57 -1.69
CA VAL A 60 -0.12 7.27 -0.88
C VAL A 60 -1.39 7.43 -1.70
N THR A 61 -2.50 6.96 -1.17
CA THR A 61 -3.82 7.07 -1.81
C THR A 61 -4.67 8.07 -1.05
N PHE A 62 -5.14 9.08 -1.77
CA PHE A 62 -6.07 10.08 -1.26
C PHE A 62 -7.49 9.64 -1.60
N VAL A 63 -8.39 9.67 -0.62
CA VAL A 63 -9.78 9.26 -0.78
C VAL A 63 -10.69 10.39 -0.32
N ASN A 64 -11.57 10.87 -1.19
CA ASN A 64 -12.54 11.89 -0.81
C ASN A 64 -13.76 11.25 -0.14
N HIS A 65 -13.98 11.57 1.13
CA HIS A 65 -15.15 11.14 1.89
C HIS A 65 -16.21 12.22 2.04
N ASP A 66 -15.93 13.44 1.55
CA ASP A 66 -16.92 14.51 1.57
C ASP A 66 -17.96 14.35 0.46
N ASP A 67 -19.06 15.03 0.60
CA ASP A 67 -20.13 15.04 -0.39
C ASP A 67 -19.95 16.16 -1.44
N ILE A 68 -18.80 16.83 -1.43
CA ILE A 68 -18.42 17.84 -2.42
C ILE A 68 -17.06 17.47 -3.03
N PRO A 69 -16.75 17.96 -4.24
CA PRO A 69 -15.48 17.64 -4.89
C PRO A 69 -14.28 18.32 -4.23
N HIS A 70 -13.14 17.66 -4.28
CA HIS A 70 -11.84 18.18 -3.87
C HIS A 70 -10.78 17.83 -4.91
N LEU A 71 -9.70 18.60 -4.96
CA LEU A 71 -8.53 18.33 -5.80
C LEU A 71 -7.29 18.22 -4.94
N VAL A 72 -6.40 17.29 -5.26
CA VAL A 72 -5.09 17.19 -4.61
C VAL A 72 -4.06 17.78 -5.56
N VAL A 73 -3.37 18.84 -5.12
CA VAL A 73 -2.41 19.56 -5.94
C VAL A 73 -1.08 19.67 -5.19
N ALA A 74 -0.02 19.16 -5.80
CA ALA A 74 1.33 19.31 -5.23
C ALA A 74 1.75 20.77 -5.28
N THR A 75 2.27 21.28 -4.16
CA THR A 75 2.76 22.67 -4.10
C THR A 75 3.92 22.89 -5.06
N ASP A 76 4.75 21.86 -5.29
CA ASP A 76 5.86 21.93 -6.25
C ASP A 76 5.44 21.71 -7.71
N GLY A 77 4.16 21.47 -7.96
CA GLY A 77 3.62 21.30 -9.31
C GLY A 77 3.82 19.92 -9.93
N LYS A 78 4.36 18.96 -9.19
CA LYS A 78 4.71 17.65 -9.78
C LYS A 78 3.53 16.75 -10.04
N TYR A 79 2.40 16.97 -9.35
CA TYR A 79 1.20 16.21 -9.62
C TYR A 79 -0.05 17.05 -9.32
N ARG A 80 -1.13 16.67 -9.95
CA ARG A 80 -2.44 17.29 -9.77
C ARG A 80 -3.50 16.23 -10.06
N SER A 81 -4.43 16.00 -9.15
CA SER A 81 -5.53 15.12 -9.43
C SER A 81 -6.58 15.82 -10.32
N LYS A 82 -7.46 15.04 -10.91
CA LYS A 82 -8.74 15.58 -11.38
C LYS A 82 -9.60 15.90 -10.14
N ALA A 83 -10.75 16.53 -10.36
CA ALA A 83 -11.72 16.70 -9.29
C ALA A 83 -12.16 15.33 -8.78
N LEU A 84 -12.03 15.11 -7.48
CA LEU A 84 -12.41 13.88 -6.83
C LEU A 84 -13.81 14.05 -6.24
N ASP A 85 -14.76 13.30 -6.76
CA ASP A 85 -16.11 13.24 -6.20
C ASP A 85 -16.10 12.30 -4.99
N THR A 86 -17.24 12.16 -4.32
CA THR A 86 -17.34 11.29 -3.15
C THR A 86 -16.90 9.87 -3.50
N ASN A 87 -15.99 9.33 -2.67
CA ASN A 87 -15.37 8.01 -2.81
C ASN A 87 -14.36 7.86 -3.95
N ASP A 88 -14.09 8.92 -4.70
CA ASP A 88 -13.02 8.89 -5.69
C ASP A 88 -11.65 8.88 -5.02
N LYS A 89 -10.68 8.29 -5.71
CA LYS A 89 -9.31 8.09 -5.22
C LYS A 89 -8.29 8.65 -6.18
N PHE A 90 -7.14 9.03 -5.62
CA PHE A 90 -5.97 9.48 -6.38
C PHE A 90 -4.72 8.99 -5.65
N SER A 91 -3.79 8.37 -6.37
CA SER A 91 -2.60 7.77 -5.78
C SER A 91 -1.32 8.37 -6.33
N VAL A 92 -0.33 8.55 -5.46
CA VAL A 92 1.01 9.05 -5.80
C VAL A 92 2.04 8.18 -5.09
N THR A 93 3.08 7.77 -5.82
CA THR A 93 4.21 7.04 -5.23
C THR A 93 5.35 8.00 -4.95
N PHE A 94 5.88 7.96 -3.73
CA PHE A 94 6.95 8.84 -3.27
C PHE A 94 8.25 8.04 -3.17
N ASP A 95 9.15 8.22 -4.13
CA ASP A 95 10.41 7.47 -4.19
C ASP A 95 11.58 8.16 -3.51
N LYS A 96 11.52 9.47 -3.33
CA LYS A 96 12.61 10.27 -2.80
C LYS A 96 12.30 10.79 -1.41
N SER A 97 13.32 10.82 -0.54
CA SER A 97 13.21 11.43 0.78
C SER A 97 12.97 12.93 0.65
N GLY A 98 12.24 13.49 1.59
CA GLY A 98 11.97 14.92 1.64
C GLY A 98 10.60 15.24 2.21
N GLU A 99 10.23 16.50 2.14
CA GLU A 99 8.92 16.99 2.55
C GLU A 99 8.18 17.50 1.33
N PHE A 100 6.95 17.04 1.17
CA PHE A 100 6.15 17.30 -0.02
C PHE A 100 4.81 17.86 0.41
N ALA A 101 4.64 19.17 0.29
CA ALA A 101 3.40 19.85 0.63
C ALA A 101 2.39 19.76 -0.51
N TYR A 102 1.13 19.74 -0.16
CA TYR A 102 0.03 19.75 -1.12
C TYR A 102 -1.15 20.54 -0.55
N PHE A 103 -2.10 20.85 -1.39
CA PHE A 103 -3.29 21.59 -1.01
C PHE A 103 -4.48 21.16 -1.89
N CYS A 104 -5.67 21.61 -1.51
CA CYS A 104 -6.86 21.40 -2.33
C CYS A 104 -6.98 22.52 -3.36
N GLY A 105 -7.07 22.15 -4.64
CA GLY A 105 -7.16 23.13 -5.72
C GLY A 105 -8.45 23.94 -5.73
N LEU A 106 -9.52 23.45 -5.09
CA LEU A 106 -10.80 24.15 -4.97
C LEU A 106 -10.93 24.95 -3.67
N HIS A 107 -10.17 24.57 -2.65
CA HIS A 107 -10.20 25.18 -1.32
C HIS A 107 -8.76 25.35 -0.84
N PRO A 108 -8.01 26.35 -1.32
CA PRO A 108 -6.56 26.41 -1.13
C PRO A 108 -6.05 26.51 0.32
N HIS A 109 -6.92 26.84 1.26
CA HIS A 109 -6.57 26.84 2.68
C HIS A 109 -6.50 25.42 3.27
N MET A 110 -7.06 24.41 2.58
CA MET A 110 -6.89 23.00 2.94
C MET A 110 -5.49 22.55 2.53
N LYS A 111 -4.64 22.24 3.48
CA LYS A 111 -3.24 21.89 3.23
C LYS A 111 -2.86 20.62 3.94
N GLY A 112 -1.89 19.91 3.39
CA GLY A 112 -1.31 18.74 3.98
C GLY A 112 0.14 18.56 3.57
N LYS A 113 0.79 17.56 4.13
CA LYS A 113 2.21 17.30 3.87
C LYS A 113 2.49 15.81 3.97
N ILE A 114 3.27 15.31 3.03
CA ILE A 114 3.86 13.97 3.10
C ILE A 114 5.33 14.14 3.45
N ILE A 115 5.77 13.51 4.53
CA ILE A 115 7.19 13.43 4.89
C ILE A 115 7.68 12.05 4.49
N VAL A 116 8.67 12.01 3.61
CA VAL A 116 9.29 10.76 3.18
C VAL A 116 10.62 10.65 3.92
N ALA A 117 10.66 9.80 4.93
CA ALA A 117 11.84 9.60 5.78
C ALA A 117 12.54 8.30 5.40
N PRO A 118 13.88 8.32 5.30
CA PRO A 118 14.64 7.12 4.93
C PRO A 118 14.57 6.00 5.97
#